data_dd5bf24a828ee090e576558371365d62
#
_entry.id   dd5bf24a828ee090e576558371365d62
#
_cell.length_a   1.000
_cell.length_b   1.000
_cell.length_c   1.000
_cell.angle_alpha   90.00
_cell.angle_beta   90.00
_cell.angle_gamma   90.00
#
_symmetry.space_group_name_H-M   'P 1'
#
loop_
_entity.id
_entity.type
_entity.pdbx_description
1 polymer ?
#
loop_
_entity_poly.entity_id
_entity_poly.type
_entity_poly.pdbx_seq_one_letter_code
_entity_poly.pdbx_strand_id
1 'polypeptide(L)'
;MAVVKLTTDNFDQEVLQAGQTVLVDFYADWCGPCKMMGPVVEEIAGEETGVKVCKINIDEEMAVAQKYGVMSIPTFISFKNGEIAGKQVGAVPKSKLQELVR
;
A
#
# COMPACT_ATOMS: atom_id res chain seq x y z
N MET A 1 -1.09 -6.02 -13.93
CA MET A 1 -1.86 -4.86 -13.45
C MET A 1 -0.92 -3.80 -12.94
N ALA A 2 -1.24 -2.55 -13.22
CA ALA A 2 -0.41 -1.44 -12.76
C ALA A 2 -0.69 -1.13 -11.28
N VAL A 3 0.31 -0.63 -10.59
CA VAL A 3 0.16 -0.12 -9.23
C VAL A 3 -0.40 1.31 -9.34
N VAL A 4 -1.49 1.57 -8.64
CA VAL A 4 -2.16 2.87 -8.67
C VAL A 4 -1.44 3.86 -7.76
N LYS A 5 -1.06 5.02 -8.29
CA LYS A 5 -0.45 6.07 -7.48
C LYS A 5 -1.54 6.87 -6.78
N LEU A 6 -1.48 6.91 -5.45
CA LEU A 6 -2.45 7.62 -4.64
C LEU A 6 -2.00 9.04 -4.31
N THR A 7 -2.98 9.90 -4.13
CA THR A 7 -2.82 11.26 -3.65
C THR A 7 -3.80 11.47 -2.50
N THR A 8 -3.64 12.56 -1.76
CA THR A 8 -4.60 12.93 -0.71
C THR A 8 -6.00 13.05 -1.32
N ASP A 9 -6.10 13.60 -2.54
CA ASP A 9 -7.38 13.85 -3.20
C ASP A 9 -8.08 12.56 -3.67
N ASN A 10 -7.33 11.55 -4.13
CA ASN A 10 -7.95 10.34 -4.67
C ASN A 10 -8.02 9.18 -3.68
N PHE A 11 -7.43 9.30 -2.49
CA PHE A 11 -7.34 8.21 -1.54
C PHE A 11 -8.71 7.64 -1.15
N ASP A 12 -9.65 8.50 -0.83
CA ASP A 12 -10.99 8.06 -0.43
C ASP A 12 -11.65 7.22 -1.54
N GLN A 13 -11.66 7.75 -2.76
CA GLN A 13 -12.28 7.06 -3.88
C GLN A 13 -11.57 5.76 -4.24
N GLU A 14 -10.23 5.78 -4.29
CA GLU A 14 -9.46 4.63 -4.75
C GLU A 14 -9.33 3.52 -3.70
N VAL A 15 -9.35 3.87 -2.42
CA VAL A 15 -9.11 2.93 -1.32
C VAL A 15 -10.36 2.67 -0.50
N LEU A 16 -10.94 3.71 0.06
CA LEU A 16 -12.04 3.55 1.02
C LEU A 16 -13.36 3.16 0.36
N GLN A 17 -13.57 3.59 -0.87
CA GLN A 17 -14.77 3.27 -1.65
C GLN A 17 -14.57 2.10 -2.61
N ALA A 18 -13.39 1.49 -2.60
CA ALA A 18 -13.12 0.36 -3.50
C ALA A 18 -13.93 -0.86 -3.09
N GLY A 19 -14.50 -1.55 -4.07
CA GLY A 19 -15.29 -2.75 -3.83
C GLY A 19 -14.48 -4.02 -3.73
N GLN A 20 -13.18 -3.92 -3.52
CA GLN A 20 -12.25 -5.05 -3.46
C GLN A 20 -11.19 -4.79 -2.38
N THR A 21 -10.43 -5.83 -2.04
CA THR A 21 -9.30 -5.68 -1.12
C THR A 21 -8.27 -4.76 -1.76
N VAL A 22 -7.75 -3.81 -0.98
CA VAL A 22 -6.74 -2.86 -1.43
C VAL A 22 -5.49 -3.01 -0.58
N LEU A 23 -4.33 -3.08 -1.22
CA LEU A 23 -3.03 -3.04 -0.54
C LEU A 23 -2.40 -1.68 -0.83
N VAL A 24 -2.03 -0.96 0.22
CA VAL A 24 -1.39 0.36 0.09
C VAL A 24 0.05 0.29 0.59
N ASP A 25 0.99 0.66 -0.28
CA ASP A 25 2.42 0.75 0.01
C ASP A 25 2.76 2.21 0.31
N PHE A 26 3.08 2.52 1.56
CA PHE A 26 3.54 3.85 1.97
C PHE A 26 5.05 3.89 1.83
N TYR A 27 5.57 4.77 0.99
CA TYR A 27 6.99 4.82 0.63
C TYR A 27 7.52 6.25 0.52
N ALA A 28 8.83 6.38 0.36
CA ALA A 28 9.48 7.65 -0.01
C ALA A 28 10.61 7.34 -1.00
N ASP A 29 10.96 8.32 -1.82
CA ASP A 29 11.97 8.14 -2.87
C ASP A 29 13.38 7.88 -2.32
N TRP A 30 13.68 8.42 -1.13
CA TRP A 30 14.99 8.26 -0.49
C TRP A 30 15.13 6.95 0.29
N CYS A 31 14.08 6.16 0.37
CA CYS A 31 14.04 4.97 1.22
C CYS A 31 14.58 3.74 0.48
N GLY A 32 15.75 3.24 0.89
CA GLY A 32 16.36 2.05 0.30
C GLY A 32 15.48 0.80 0.40
N PRO A 33 15.00 0.44 1.61
CA PRO A 33 14.10 -0.72 1.77
C PRO A 33 12.83 -0.61 0.92
N CYS A 34 12.30 0.61 0.74
CA CYS A 34 11.13 0.82 -0.12
C CYS A 34 11.44 0.43 -1.57
N LYS A 35 12.63 0.80 -2.05
CA LYS A 35 13.06 0.46 -3.41
C LYS A 35 13.20 -1.04 -3.60
N MET A 36 13.66 -1.74 -2.57
CA MET A 36 13.78 -3.20 -2.61
C MET A 36 12.41 -3.86 -2.70
N MET A 37 11.41 -3.29 -2.08
CA MET A 37 10.05 -3.84 -2.08
C MET A 37 9.26 -3.52 -3.34
N GLY A 38 9.70 -2.53 -4.13
CA GLY A 38 9.00 -2.15 -5.36
C GLY A 38 8.68 -3.32 -6.29
N PRO A 39 9.68 -4.11 -6.68
CA PRO A 39 9.43 -5.28 -7.53
C PRO A 39 8.46 -6.30 -6.92
N VAL A 40 8.52 -6.48 -5.60
CA VAL A 40 7.62 -7.41 -4.89
C VAL A 40 6.18 -6.91 -4.97
N VAL A 41 5.98 -5.62 -4.75
CA VAL A 41 4.66 -4.99 -4.85
C VAL A 41 4.11 -5.12 -6.27
N GLU A 42 4.96 -4.90 -7.29
CA GLU A 42 4.57 -5.05 -8.70
C GLU A 42 4.18 -6.49 -9.01
N GLU A 43 4.89 -7.46 -8.45
CA GLU A 43 4.56 -8.88 -8.64
C GLU A 43 3.18 -9.20 -8.07
N ILE A 44 2.90 -8.70 -6.86
CA ILE A 44 1.60 -8.91 -6.23
C ILE A 44 0.49 -8.29 -7.08
N ALA A 45 0.72 -7.10 -7.61
CA ALA A 45 -0.24 -6.44 -8.49
C ALA A 45 -0.55 -7.27 -9.72
N GLY A 46 0.43 -7.99 -10.25
CA GLY A 46 0.25 -8.84 -11.43
C GLY A 46 -0.33 -10.22 -11.13
N GLU A 47 -0.19 -10.71 -9.90
CA GLU A 47 -0.53 -12.09 -9.56
C GLU A 47 -1.83 -12.23 -8.76
N GLU A 48 -2.11 -11.29 -7.86
CA GLU A 48 -3.26 -11.40 -6.95
C GLU A 48 -4.52 -10.82 -7.61
N THR A 49 -5.31 -11.71 -8.20
CA THR A 49 -6.59 -11.30 -8.81
C THR A 49 -7.56 -10.84 -7.73
N GLY A 50 -8.33 -9.79 -8.05
CA GLY A 50 -9.30 -9.25 -7.09
C GLY A 50 -8.71 -8.33 -6.05
N VAL A 51 -7.40 -8.08 -6.10
CA VAL A 51 -6.72 -7.15 -5.19
C VAL A 51 -6.28 -5.92 -5.97
N LYS A 52 -6.59 -4.76 -5.45
CA LYS A 52 -6.12 -3.49 -5.99
C LYS A 52 -4.86 -3.09 -5.25
N VAL A 53 -3.76 -2.89 -5.95
CA VAL A 53 -2.48 -2.52 -5.36
C VAL A 53 -2.20 -1.05 -5.64
N CYS A 54 -1.91 -0.30 -4.58
CA CYS A 54 -1.69 1.13 -4.65
C CYS A 54 -0.40 1.50 -3.92
N LYS A 55 0.14 2.67 -4.24
CA LYS A 55 1.30 3.23 -3.56
C LYS A 55 1.07 4.70 -3.28
N ILE A 56 1.66 5.20 -2.18
CA ILE A 56 1.56 6.60 -1.81
C ILE A 56 2.90 7.08 -1.26
N ASN A 57 3.34 8.22 -1.77
CA ASN A 57 4.59 8.85 -1.33
C ASN A 57 4.30 9.70 -0.11
N ILE A 58 4.90 9.37 1.04
CA ILE A 58 4.61 10.06 2.31
C ILE A 58 5.11 11.51 2.32
N ASP A 59 6.11 11.84 1.51
CA ASP A 59 6.62 13.21 1.46
C ASP A 59 5.70 14.12 0.65
N GLU A 60 5.05 13.57 -0.38
CA GLU A 60 4.11 14.31 -1.22
C GLU A 60 2.71 14.37 -0.59
N GLU A 61 2.33 13.33 0.14
CA GLU A 61 0.98 13.16 0.68
C GLU A 61 1.02 12.95 2.19
N MET A 62 1.58 13.92 2.92
CA MET A 62 1.81 13.82 4.36
C MET A 62 0.53 13.64 5.17
N ALA A 63 -0.57 14.25 4.73
CA ALA A 63 -1.84 14.19 5.46
C ALA A 63 -2.34 12.75 5.61
N VAL A 64 -2.23 11.96 4.54
CA VAL A 64 -2.67 10.55 4.57
C VAL A 64 -1.73 9.73 5.47
N ALA A 65 -0.42 9.94 5.34
CA ALA A 65 0.55 9.23 6.19
C ALA A 65 0.29 9.50 7.68
N GLN A 66 0.02 10.75 8.03
CA GLN A 66 -0.28 11.13 9.42
C GLN A 66 -1.58 10.50 9.89
N LYS A 67 -2.60 10.51 9.04
CA LYS A 67 -3.91 9.94 9.39
C LYS A 67 -3.81 8.48 9.79
N TYR A 68 -2.95 7.72 9.11
CA TYR A 68 -2.78 6.28 9.39
C TYR A 68 -1.59 5.97 10.29
N GLY A 69 -0.98 6.99 10.87
CA GLY A 69 0.10 6.82 11.84
C GLY A 69 1.34 6.17 11.27
N VAL A 70 1.66 6.44 10.00
CA VAL A 70 2.83 5.88 9.35
C VAL A 70 4.07 6.61 9.85
N MET A 71 4.89 5.93 10.65
CA MET A 71 6.10 6.50 11.25
C MET A 71 7.37 5.90 10.66
N SER A 72 7.27 4.70 10.11
CA SER A 72 8.40 4.00 9.48
C SER A 72 7.98 3.56 8.09
N ILE A 73 8.91 3.50 7.16
CA ILE A 73 8.64 3.06 5.80
C ILE A 73 9.64 1.99 5.36
N PRO A 74 9.23 1.08 4.48
CA PRO A 74 7.88 0.97 3.94
C PRO A 74 6.88 0.50 5.00
N THR A 75 5.63 0.96 4.87
CA THR A 75 4.51 0.43 5.64
C THR A 75 3.46 -0.02 4.64
N PHE A 76 2.93 -1.22 4.85
CA PHE A 76 1.91 -1.81 3.99
C PHE A 76 0.63 -1.97 4.81
N ILE A 77 -0.46 -1.41 4.31
CA ILE A 77 -1.76 -1.53 4.97
C ILE A 77 -2.75 -2.11 3.98
N SER A 78 -3.47 -3.15 4.39
CA SER A 78 -4.55 -3.68 3.57
C SER A 78 -5.88 -3.14 4.08
N PHE A 79 -6.78 -2.86 3.13
CA PHE A 79 -8.12 -2.35 3.42
C PHE A 79 -9.14 -3.29 2.80
N LYS A 80 -10.22 -3.55 3.55
CA LYS A 80 -11.37 -4.31 3.06
C LYS A 80 -12.62 -3.54 3.47
N ASN A 81 -13.47 -3.24 2.49
CA ASN A 81 -14.71 -2.50 2.72
C ASN A 81 -14.47 -1.18 3.44
N GLY A 82 -13.39 -0.48 3.08
CA GLY A 82 -13.05 0.84 3.64
C GLY A 82 -12.41 0.80 5.02
N GLU A 83 -12.13 -0.39 5.56
CA GLU A 83 -11.54 -0.53 6.90
C GLU A 83 -10.19 -1.23 6.82
N ILE A 84 -9.30 -0.91 7.76
CA ILE A 84 -8.00 -1.55 7.84
C ILE A 84 -8.19 -3.02 8.19
N ALA A 85 -7.63 -3.90 7.35
CA ALA A 85 -7.67 -5.35 7.56
C ALA A 85 -6.36 -5.88 8.13
N GLY A 86 -5.23 -5.24 7.83
CA GLY A 86 -3.95 -5.66 8.35
C GLY A 86 -2.85 -4.66 8.03
N LYS A 87 -1.68 -4.85 8.65
CA LYS A 87 -0.55 -3.92 8.53
C LYS A 87 0.77 -4.68 8.66
N GLN A 88 1.74 -4.32 7.83
CA GLN A 88 3.13 -4.80 7.95
C GLN A 88 4.07 -3.61 7.81
N VAL A 89 5.09 -3.55 8.66
CA VAL A 89 6.07 -2.46 8.66
C VAL A 89 7.44 -3.02 8.29
N GLY A 90 8.12 -2.34 7.37
CA GLY A 90 9.47 -2.69 6.96
C GLY A 90 9.52 -3.60 5.75
N ALA A 91 10.73 -3.91 5.29
CA ALA A 91 10.95 -4.85 4.21
C ALA A 91 10.64 -6.25 4.72
N VAL A 92 9.64 -6.89 4.12
CA VAL A 92 9.16 -8.20 4.54
C VAL A 92 9.15 -9.15 3.34
N PRO A 93 9.17 -10.47 3.56
CA PRO A 93 9.03 -11.42 2.45
C PRO A 93 7.68 -11.24 1.75
N LYS A 94 7.65 -11.55 0.46
CA LYS A 94 6.43 -11.48 -0.37
C LYS A 94 5.25 -12.19 0.29
N SER A 95 5.50 -13.34 0.92
CA SER A 95 4.45 -14.12 1.58
C SER A 95 3.69 -13.31 2.65
N LYS A 96 4.38 -12.40 3.32
CA LYS A 96 3.73 -11.55 4.33
C LYS A 96 2.76 -10.57 3.71
N LEU A 97 3.09 -10.04 2.55
CA LEU A 97 2.16 -9.16 1.82
C LEU A 97 0.99 -9.96 1.25
N GLN A 98 1.25 -11.19 0.77
CA GLN A 98 0.18 -12.05 0.30
C GLN A 98 -0.81 -12.39 1.41
N GLU A 99 -0.32 -12.63 2.63
CA GLU A 99 -1.17 -12.86 3.79
C GLU A 99 -2.08 -11.67 4.11
N LEU A 100 -1.57 -10.45 3.91
CA LEU A 100 -2.37 -9.24 4.17
C LEU A 100 -3.60 -9.15 3.29
N VAL A 101 -3.55 -9.70 2.08
CA VAL A 101 -4.61 -9.51 1.07
C VAL A 101 -5.50 -10.74 0.90
N ARG A 102 -5.27 -11.77 1.68
CA ARG A 102 -6.05 -13.02 1.60
C ARG A 102 -7.07 -13.16 2.69
#